data_d16178bdd04eec017e53a00cfb3a48cb
#
_entry.id   d16178bdd04eec017e53a00cfb3a48cb
#
_cell.length_a   1.000
_cell.length_b   1.000
_cell.length_c   1.000
_cell.angle_alpha   90.00
_cell.angle_beta   90.00
_cell.angle_gamma   90.00
#
_symmetry.space_group_name_H-M   'P 1'
#
loop_
_entity.id
_entity.type
_entity.pdbx_description
1 polymer ?
#
loop_
_entity_poly.entity_id
_entity_poly.type
_entity_poly.pdbx_seq_one_letter_code
_entity_poly.pdbx_strand_id
1 'polypeptide(L)'
;MCIRDRLSTQRTAAVMMDQSVPSLMLEQLEAQACERGLLLRLQVGRPLRQWSLRVVVARPIDASRVQLLGEMKGWAYNASNGLQLDTMRVIPSRSVGVGDLIWAATMAWAMENTPCRQARLLAIRDDERQHRRLKRYFEQRGFSTVRDVEAAVWDLPLRMIWGGAGALMTGTVETVLQRSIRGWNQSAA
;
A
#
# COMPACT_ATOMS: atom_id res chain seq x y z
N MET A 1 -9.31 -25.41 -3.79
CA MET A 1 -7.97 -25.98 -3.82
C MET A 1 -7.03 -24.89 -4.32
N CYS A 2 -6.44 -24.13 -3.39
CA CYS A 2 -5.57 -23.00 -3.74
C CYS A 2 -4.33 -23.54 -4.46
N ILE A 3 -3.94 -22.90 -5.56
CA ILE A 3 -2.78 -23.29 -6.38
C ILE A 3 -1.49 -22.98 -5.61
N ARG A 4 -1.19 -23.78 -4.60
CA ARG A 4 0.03 -23.65 -3.78
C ARG A 4 1.21 -24.44 -4.34
N ASP A 5 0.99 -25.40 -5.26
CA ASP A 5 1.97 -26.48 -5.53
C ASP A 5 2.63 -26.47 -6.93
N ARG A 6 2.50 -25.45 -7.77
CA ARG A 6 3.08 -25.50 -9.12
C ARG A 6 4.05 -24.41 -9.54
N LEU A 7 4.53 -23.57 -8.62
CA LEU A 7 5.53 -22.55 -8.98
C LEU A 7 6.85 -22.65 -8.21
N SER A 8 7.17 -23.83 -7.68
CA SER A 8 8.43 -24.06 -6.95
C SER A 8 9.60 -24.54 -7.82
N THR A 9 9.55 -24.43 -9.13
CA THR A 9 10.69 -24.85 -9.97
C THR A 9 10.92 -23.86 -11.10
N GLN A 10 11.67 -22.81 -10.81
CA GLN A 10 12.68 -22.19 -11.70
C GLN A 10 13.28 -20.95 -11.03
N ARG A 11 14.40 -21.19 -10.41
CA ARG A 11 15.80 -20.75 -10.63
C ARG A 11 16.16 -19.31 -10.35
N THR A 12 16.87 -19.17 -9.24
CA THR A 12 18.30 -18.76 -9.21
C THR A 12 18.65 -17.38 -9.72
N ALA A 13 18.64 -16.43 -8.79
CA ALA A 13 19.70 -15.47 -8.60
C ALA A 13 19.65 -15.02 -7.15
N ALA A 14 20.74 -15.18 -6.43
CA ALA A 14 20.89 -14.94 -5.01
C ALA A 14 20.67 -13.45 -4.70
N VAL A 15 19.44 -13.10 -4.34
CA VAL A 15 19.18 -12.00 -3.42
C VAL A 15 18.81 -12.72 -2.12
N MET A 16 19.61 -12.56 -1.09
CA MET A 16 19.29 -13.02 0.25
C MET A 16 17.95 -12.38 0.63
N MET A 17 16.88 -13.14 0.42
CA MET A 17 15.56 -12.84 0.97
C MET A 17 15.69 -13.10 2.46
N ASP A 18 15.81 -12.01 3.23
CA ASP A 18 15.50 -12.02 4.66
C ASP A 18 14.05 -12.52 4.77
N GLN A 19 13.87 -13.78 5.15
CA GLN A 19 12.57 -14.37 5.43
C GLN A 19 12.07 -13.75 6.74
N SER A 20 11.50 -12.55 6.64
CA SER A 20 10.70 -12.01 7.73
C SER A 20 9.57 -13.00 8.01
N VAL A 21 9.47 -13.41 9.26
CA VAL A 21 8.38 -14.26 9.77
C VAL A 21 7.06 -13.71 9.26
N PRO A 22 6.24 -14.50 8.55
CA PRO A 22 4.98 -14.01 8.02
C PRO A 22 4.12 -13.51 9.18
N SER A 23 3.61 -12.32 9.06
CA SER A 23 2.75 -11.72 10.05
C SER A 23 1.41 -12.43 10.07
N LEU A 24 0.93 -12.82 11.22
CA LEU A 24 -0.37 -13.49 11.37
C LEU A 24 -1.51 -12.70 10.72
N MET A 25 -1.45 -11.38 10.77
CA MET A 25 -2.48 -10.51 10.19
C MET A 25 -2.38 -10.44 8.66
N LEU A 26 -1.17 -10.37 8.12
CA LEU A 26 -0.96 -10.38 6.67
C LEU A 26 -1.37 -11.73 6.06
N GLU A 27 -1.06 -12.85 6.73
CA GLU A 27 -1.51 -14.19 6.31
C GLU A 27 -3.03 -14.32 6.29
N GLN A 28 -3.72 -13.75 7.28
CA GLN A 28 -5.18 -13.72 7.32
C GLN A 28 -5.76 -12.93 6.13
N LEU A 29 -5.18 -11.77 5.80
CA LEU A 29 -5.60 -10.97 4.66
C LEU A 29 -5.35 -11.70 3.33
N GLU A 30 -4.22 -12.42 3.20
CA GLU A 30 -3.93 -13.26 2.04
C GLU A 30 -4.93 -14.41 1.89
N ALA A 31 -5.26 -15.09 2.99
CA ALA A 31 -6.25 -16.16 3.00
C ALA A 31 -7.65 -15.64 2.59
N GLN A 32 -8.11 -14.55 3.18
CA GLN A 32 -9.38 -13.92 2.83
C GLN A 32 -9.42 -13.45 1.37
N ALA A 33 -8.30 -12.89 0.86
CA ALA A 33 -8.20 -12.51 -0.54
C ALA A 33 -8.32 -13.74 -1.46
N CYS A 34 -7.65 -14.84 -1.10
CA CYS A 34 -7.72 -16.10 -1.85
C CYS A 34 -9.16 -16.67 -1.87
N GLU A 35 -9.87 -16.65 -0.76
CA GLU A 35 -11.28 -17.07 -0.68
C GLU A 35 -12.19 -16.26 -1.63
N ARG A 36 -11.86 -14.98 -1.86
CA ARG A 36 -12.56 -14.09 -2.80
C ARG A 36 -12.01 -14.16 -4.24
N GLY A 37 -11.17 -15.14 -4.55
CA GLY A 37 -10.56 -15.31 -5.88
C GLY A 37 -9.55 -14.23 -6.24
N LEU A 38 -8.93 -13.60 -5.24
CA LEU A 38 -7.91 -12.56 -5.42
C LEU A 38 -6.54 -13.10 -4.99
N LEU A 39 -5.50 -12.58 -5.62
CA LEU A 39 -4.10 -12.79 -5.24
C LEU A 39 -3.58 -11.50 -4.60
N LEU A 40 -3.24 -11.55 -3.32
CA LEU A 40 -2.49 -10.52 -2.63
C LEU A 40 -1.01 -10.90 -2.65
N ARG A 41 -0.13 -9.97 -3.04
CA ARG A 41 1.33 -10.18 -3.00
C ARG A 41 2.00 -8.94 -2.44
N LEU A 42 2.89 -9.17 -1.50
CA LEU A 42 3.76 -8.16 -0.93
C LEU A 42 5.21 -8.46 -1.33
N GLN A 43 5.85 -7.48 -1.93
CA GLN A 43 7.28 -7.52 -2.24
C GLN A 43 7.99 -6.49 -1.36
N VAL A 44 8.96 -6.95 -0.59
CA VAL A 44 9.77 -6.10 0.28
C VAL A 44 11.23 -6.24 -0.11
N GLY A 45 11.90 -5.09 -0.28
CA GLY A 45 13.34 -5.02 -0.47
C GLY A 45 13.99 -4.21 0.65
N ARG A 46 15.31 -4.37 0.84
CA ARG A 46 16.08 -3.61 1.84
C ARG A 46 17.26 -2.84 1.24
N PRO A 47 17.01 -1.87 0.32
CA PRO A 47 18.09 -1.04 -0.18
C PRO A 47 18.56 -0.06 0.91
N LEU A 48 19.88 0.03 1.12
CA LEU A 48 20.51 1.04 2.00
C LEU A 48 19.91 1.10 3.42
N ARG A 49 19.58 -0.06 4.02
CA ARG A 49 18.97 -0.18 5.37
C ARG A 49 17.56 0.42 5.50
N GLN A 50 16.90 0.72 4.39
CA GLN A 50 15.50 1.15 4.32
C GLN A 50 14.68 0.01 3.72
N TRP A 51 13.37 0.00 3.97
CA TRP A 51 12.47 -0.95 3.29
C TRP A 51 11.83 -0.27 2.10
N SER A 52 11.91 -0.89 0.93
CA SER A 52 11.03 -0.60 -0.20
C SER A 52 9.90 -1.63 -0.17
N LEU A 53 8.68 -1.19 -0.36
CA LEU A 53 7.54 -2.10 -0.41
C LEU A 53 6.73 -1.91 -1.68
N ARG A 54 6.18 -3.01 -2.18
CA ARG A 54 5.20 -3.01 -3.26
C ARG A 54 4.11 -4.03 -2.91
N VAL A 55 2.89 -3.56 -2.76
CA VAL A 55 1.69 -4.38 -2.57
C VAL A 55 0.95 -4.47 -3.88
N VAL A 56 0.57 -5.67 -4.29
CA VAL A 56 -0.13 -5.94 -5.54
C VAL A 56 -1.35 -6.81 -5.25
N VAL A 57 -2.49 -6.42 -5.80
CA VAL A 57 -3.70 -7.24 -5.83
C VAL A 57 -4.06 -7.54 -7.28
N ALA A 58 -4.24 -8.82 -7.58
CA ALA A 58 -4.57 -9.29 -8.91
C ALA A 58 -5.67 -10.36 -8.85
N ARG A 59 -6.31 -10.63 -9.98
CA ARG A 59 -7.27 -11.72 -10.15
C ARG A 59 -6.73 -12.71 -11.18
N PRO A 60 -6.68 -14.02 -10.89
CA PRO A 60 -6.38 -15.04 -11.89
C PRO A 60 -7.45 -15.01 -13.01
N ILE A 61 -7.01 -15.01 -14.25
CA ILE A 61 -7.89 -15.19 -15.42
C ILE A 61 -7.83 -16.65 -15.84
N ASP A 62 -6.63 -17.19 -15.93
CA ASP A 62 -6.36 -18.60 -16.23
C ASP A 62 -5.05 -19.04 -15.56
N ALA A 63 -4.56 -20.23 -15.89
CA ALA A 63 -3.35 -20.83 -15.28
C ALA A 63 -2.07 -19.99 -15.50
N SER A 64 -2.03 -19.14 -16.51
CA SER A 64 -0.83 -18.36 -16.92
C SER A 64 -1.00 -16.85 -16.84
N ARG A 65 -2.24 -16.36 -16.76
CA ARG A 65 -2.55 -14.93 -16.81
C ARG A 65 -3.25 -14.44 -15.57
N VAL A 66 -2.83 -13.29 -15.09
CA VAL A 66 -3.47 -12.57 -14.00
C VAL A 66 -3.84 -11.16 -14.45
N GLN A 67 -4.96 -10.67 -13.98
CA GLN A 67 -5.38 -9.28 -14.17
C GLN A 67 -4.96 -8.47 -12.95
N LEU A 68 -4.11 -7.47 -13.15
CA LEU A 68 -3.79 -6.51 -12.10
C LEU A 68 -5.06 -5.70 -11.77
N LEU A 69 -5.42 -5.63 -10.49
CA LEU A 69 -6.55 -4.83 -9.99
C LEU A 69 -6.09 -3.59 -9.25
N GLY A 70 -4.93 -3.65 -8.62
CA GLY A 70 -4.35 -2.49 -7.97
C GLY A 70 -2.96 -2.77 -7.43
N GLU A 71 -2.22 -1.69 -7.21
CA GLU A 71 -0.89 -1.72 -6.60
C GLU A 71 -0.66 -0.49 -5.72
N MET A 72 0.20 -0.64 -4.72
CA MET A 72 0.75 0.44 -3.91
C MET A 72 2.26 0.27 -3.80
N LYS A 73 2.99 1.37 -3.83
CA LYS A 73 4.43 1.43 -3.59
C LYS A 73 4.70 2.40 -2.46
N GLY A 74 5.75 2.11 -1.70
CA GLY A 74 6.17 2.99 -0.63
C GLY A 74 7.53 2.59 -0.07
N TRP A 75 7.96 3.35 0.92
CA TRP A 75 9.23 3.21 1.62
C TRP A 75 8.98 3.26 3.12
N ALA A 76 9.74 2.50 3.88
CA ALA A 76 9.75 2.62 5.33
C ALA A 76 11.19 2.87 5.82
N TYR A 77 11.33 3.84 6.69
CA TYR A 77 12.58 4.21 7.35
C TYR A 77 12.55 3.72 8.79
N ASN A 78 13.70 3.59 9.41
CA ASN A 78 13.80 3.17 10.81
C ASN A 78 13.43 4.32 11.78
N ALA A 79 12.17 4.79 11.69
CA ALA A 79 11.62 5.85 12.53
C ALA A 79 10.11 5.68 12.69
N SER A 80 9.55 6.15 13.79
CA SER A 80 8.11 6.06 14.06
C SER A 80 7.24 6.74 12.99
N ASN A 81 7.71 7.82 12.37
CA ASN A 81 7.05 8.55 11.30
C ASN A 81 7.60 8.20 9.90
N GLY A 82 8.22 7.03 9.77
CA GLY A 82 9.06 6.65 8.65
C GLY A 82 8.32 6.01 7.46
N LEU A 83 7.02 5.71 7.55
CA LEU A 83 6.29 5.12 6.44
C LEU A 83 5.88 6.19 5.43
N GLN A 84 6.43 6.12 4.23
CA GLN A 84 6.14 7.00 3.11
C GLN A 84 5.44 6.23 2.00
N LEU A 85 4.24 6.65 1.64
CA LEU A 85 3.43 6.04 0.59
C LEU A 85 3.53 6.90 -0.67
N ASP A 86 4.05 6.30 -1.72
CA ASP A 86 4.46 7.03 -2.92
C ASP A 86 3.39 6.99 -4.01
N THR A 87 2.98 5.79 -4.39
CA THR A 87 2.04 5.60 -5.50
C THR A 87 0.99 4.57 -5.13
N MET A 88 -0.28 4.90 -5.38
CA MET A 88 -1.37 3.95 -5.33
C MET A 88 -2.21 4.03 -6.61
N ARG A 89 -2.44 2.87 -7.22
CA ARG A 89 -3.32 2.72 -8.40
C ARG A 89 -4.31 1.61 -8.15
N VAL A 90 -5.57 1.86 -8.44
CA VAL A 90 -6.65 0.88 -8.37
C VAL A 90 -7.51 1.03 -9.62
N ILE A 91 -7.86 -0.09 -10.27
CA ILE A 91 -8.71 -0.08 -11.47
C ILE A 91 -10.18 0.02 -11.03
N PRO A 92 -10.90 1.13 -11.31
CA PRO A 92 -12.20 1.41 -10.69
C PRO A 92 -13.30 0.40 -11.02
N SER A 93 -13.29 -0.15 -12.23
CA SER A 93 -14.42 -0.90 -12.80
C SER A 93 -14.60 -2.34 -12.30
N ARG A 94 -13.65 -2.88 -11.51
CA ARG A 94 -13.65 -4.30 -11.10
C ARG A 94 -13.07 -4.56 -9.69
N SER A 95 -13.02 -3.56 -8.84
CA SER A 95 -12.14 -3.58 -7.67
C SER A 95 -12.82 -3.17 -6.36
N VAL A 96 -14.08 -3.60 -6.15
CA VAL A 96 -14.74 -3.38 -4.86
C VAL A 96 -13.88 -4.00 -3.74
N GLY A 97 -13.53 -3.21 -2.75
CA GLY A 97 -12.68 -3.63 -1.63
C GLY A 97 -11.17 -3.75 -1.90
N VAL A 98 -10.72 -3.78 -3.17
CA VAL A 98 -9.29 -3.92 -3.50
C VAL A 98 -8.44 -2.80 -2.90
N GLY A 99 -8.93 -1.56 -2.93
CA GLY A 99 -8.24 -0.44 -2.29
C GLY A 99 -8.07 -0.65 -0.79
N ASP A 100 -9.11 -1.11 -0.12
CA ASP A 100 -9.08 -1.38 1.32
C ASP A 100 -8.14 -2.54 1.67
N LEU A 101 -8.13 -3.60 0.85
CA LEU A 101 -7.19 -4.71 1.00
C LEU A 101 -5.73 -4.25 0.86
N ILE A 102 -5.42 -3.41 -0.13
CA ILE A 102 -4.08 -2.86 -0.32
C ILE A 102 -3.65 -2.03 0.90
N TRP A 103 -4.53 -1.15 1.39
CA TRP A 103 -4.27 -0.36 2.59
C TRP A 103 -4.05 -1.25 3.81
N ALA A 104 -4.94 -2.22 4.05
CA ALA A 104 -4.84 -3.14 5.18
C ALA A 104 -3.52 -3.91 5.15
N ALA A 105 -3.15 -4.50 4.01
CA ALA A 105 -1.90 -5.25 3.86
C ALA A 105 -0.66 -4.37 4.07
N THR A 106 -0.66 -3.15 3.54
CA THR A 106 0.44 -2.18 3.73
C THR A 106 0.63 -1.82 5.20
N MET A 107 -0.47 -1.50 5.90
CA MET A 107 -0.42 -1.07 7.29
C MET A 107 -0.13 -2.24 8.24
N ALA A 108 -0.67 -3.43 7.98
CA ALA A 108 -0.36 -4.64 8.74
C ALA A 108 1.14 -4.94 8.68
N TRP A 109 1.70 -4.97 7.46
CA TRP A 109 3.12 -5.17 7.28
C TRP A 109 3.97 -4.12 8.01
N ALA A 110 3.62 -2.83 7.86
CA ALA A 110 4.37 -1.75 8.50
C ALA A 110 4.36 -1.86 10.03
N MET A 111 3.23 -2.22 10.62
CA MET A 111 3.06 -2.33 12.06
C MET A 111 3.87 -3.49 12.66
N GLU A 112 3.99 -4.60 11.93
CA GLU A 112 4.63 -5.81 12.42
C GLU A 112 6.12 -5.90 12.09
N ASN A 113 6.54 -5.32 10.95
CA ASN A 113 7.90 -5.50 10.45
C ASN A 113 8.77 -4.23 10.56
N THR A 114 8.21 -3.12 11.01
CA THR A 114 8.93 -1.84 11.09
C THR A 114 8.58 -1.08 12.38
N PRO A 115 9.42 -0.13 12.81
CA PRO A 115 9.08 0.76 13.92
C PRO A 115 8.05 1.85 13.52
N CYS A 116 7.62 1.88 12.26
CA CYS A 116 6.71 2.92 11.77
C CYS A 116 5.34 2.83 12.44
N ARG A 117 4.87 3.97 12.95
CA ARG A 117 3.55 4.13 13.58
C ARG A 117 2.74 5.25 12.91
N GLN A 118 3.39 6.02 12.05
CA GLN A 118 2.76 7.06 11.23
C GLN A 118 3.13 6.87 9.77
N ALA A 119 2.13 6.99 8.90
CA ALA A 119 2.25 6.99 7.45
C ALA A 119 2.10 8.41 6.91
N ARG A 120 2.84 8.72 5.85
CA ARG A 120 2.80 9.99 5.12
C ARG A 120 2.52 9.74 3.65
N LEU A 121 1.78 10.65 3.05
CA LEU A 121 1.51 10.64 1.60
C LEU A 121 1.31 12.07 1.10
N LEU A 122 1.41 12.26 -0.21
CA LEU A 122 1.06 13.50 -0.88
C LEU A 122 -0.23 13.31 -1.68
N ALA A 123 -1.27 14.07 -1.34
CA ALA A 123 -2.45 14.21 -2.19
C ALA A 123 -2.12 15.22 -3.29
N ILE A 124 -1.71 14.72 -4.48
CA ILE A 124 -1.25 15.54 -5.60
C ILE A 124 -2.35 16.51 -6.06
N ARG A 125 -1.94 17.71 -6.45
CA ARG A 125 -2.80 18.76 -7.00
C ARG A 125 -2.51 18.96 -8.49
N ASP A 126 -3.10 18.12 -9.33
CA ASP A 126 -3.08 18.32 -10.79
C ASP A 126 -4.30 19.13 -11.24
N ASP A 127 -5.48 18.84 -10.65
CA ASP A 127 -6.74 19.53 -10.84
C ASP A 127 -7.45 19.73 -9.49
N GLU A 128 -8.05 20.90 -9.28
CA GLU A 128 -8.69 21.26 -8.01
C GLU A 128 -9.85 20.34 -7.62
N ARG A 129 -10.63 19.88 -8.58
CA ARG A 129 -11.77 18.98 -8.32
C ARG A 129 -11.27 17.59 -7.92
N GLN A 130 -10.27 17.09 -8.64
CA GLN A 130 -9.65 15.81 -8.35
C GLN A 130 -8.88 15.85 -7.03
N HIS A 131 -8.16 16.93 -6.75
CA HIS A 131 -7.46 17.13 -5.48
C HIS A 131 -8.40 17.06 -4.29
N ARG A 132 -9.54 17.80 -4.31
CA ARG A 132 -10.54 17.75 -3.25
C ARG A 132 -11.13 16.34 -3.04
N ARG A 133 -11.36 15.61 -4.14
CA ARG A 133 -11.84 14.21 -4.08
C ARG A 133 -10.79 13.29 -3.44
N LEU A 134 -9.52 13.43 -3.84
CA LEU A 134 -8.41 12.65 -3.32
C LEU A 134 -8.17 12.93 -1.83
N LYS A 135 -8.20 14.20 -1.43
CA LYS A 135 -8.08 14.60 -0.03
C LYS A 135 -9.18 13.98 0.84
N ARG A 136 -10.45 14.06 0.44
CA ARG A 136 -11.57 13.41 1.14
C ARG A 136 -11.39 11.90 1.24
N TYR A 137 -10.92 11.27 0.18
CA TYR A 137 -10.63 9.84 0.17
C TYR A 137 -9.62 9.46 1.25
N PHE A 138 -8.53 10.22 1.42
CA PHE A 138 -7.54 9.97 2.46
C PHE A 138 -8.05 10.34 3.85
N GLU A 139 -8.82 11.41 4.00
CA GLU A 139 -9.44 11.80 5.28
C GLU A 139 -10.37 10.70 5.80
N GLN A 140 -11.17 10.08 4.94
CA GLN A 140 -12.01 8.94 5.30
C GLN A 140 -11.19 7.74 5.82
N ARG A 141 -9.94 7.59 5.37
CA ARG A 141 -9.01 6.56 5.84
C ARG A 141 -8.24 6.91 7.11
N GLY A 142 -8.39 8.11 7.63
CA GLY A 142 -7.76 8.55 8.86
C GLY A 142 -6.49 9.37 8.66
N PHE A 143 -6.26 9.87 7.46
CA PHE A 143 -5.23 10.87 7.22
C PHE A 143 -5.75 12.27 7.51
N SER A 144 -4.86 13.14 7.98
CA SER A 144 -5.09 14.57 8.16
C SER A 144 -4.06 15.39 7.40
N THR A 145 -4.45 16.53 6.89
CA THR A 145 -3.52 17.45 6.21
C THR A 145 -2.58 18.08 7.23
N VAL A 146 -1.28 17.98 6.97
CA VAL A 146 -0.23 18.62 7.79
C VAL A 146 0.10 19.99 7.21
N ARG A 147 0.30 20.07 5.90
CA ARG A 147 0.59 21.30 5.19
C ARG A 147 0.33 21.15 3.68
N ASP A 148 0.09 22.25 3.03
CA ASP A 148 0.11 22.31 1.57
C ASP A 148 1.55 22.52 1.08
N VAL A 149 1.95 21.77 0.05
CA VAL A 149 3.22 21.89 -0.66
C VAL A 149 2.93 22.62 -1.97
N GLU A 150 3.42 23.85 -2.08
CA GLU A 150 3.15 24.72 -3.21
C GLU A 150 4.36 24.85 -4.16
N ALA A 151 4.25 25.74 -5.15
CA ALA A 151 5.34 26.00 -6.10
C ALA A 151 6.47 26.89 -5.53
N ALA A 152 6.43 27.21 -4.23
CA ALA A 152 7.42 28.06 -3.58
C ALA A 152 8.82 27.42 -3.58
N VAL A 153 9.86 28.25 -3.62
CA VAL A 153 11.26 27.80 -3.71
C VAL A 153 11.68 26.94 -2.50
N TRP A 154 11.17 27.25 -1.30
CA TRP A 154 11.43 26.47 -0.08
C TRP A 154 10.71 25.11 -0.05
N ASP A 155 9.74 24.89 -0.94
CA ASP A 155 9.07 23.59 -1.09
C ASP A 155 9.74 22.69 -2.14
N LEU A 156 10.75 23.18 -2.85
CA LEU A 156 11.49 22.43 -3.87
C LEU A 156 12.00 21.06 -3.38
N PRO A 157 12.64 20.94 -2.19
CA PRO A 157 13.10 19.63 -1.71
C PRO A 157 11.94 18.65 -1.51
N LEU A 158 10.80 19.12 -0.97
CA LEU A 158 9.62 18.28 -0.78
C LEU A 158 8.99 17.88 -2.09
N ARG A 159 8.94 18.79 -3.07
CA ARG A 159 8.45 18.49 -4.42
C ARG A 159 9.33 17.47 -5.16
N MET A 160 10.63 17.53 -4.95
CA MET A 160 11.56 16.53 -5.52
C MET A 160 11.35 15.15 -4.88
N ILE A 161 11.11 15.10 -3.58
CA ILE A 161 10.85 13.84 -2.84
C ILE A 161 9.48 13.27 -3.21
N TRP A 162 8.45 14.11 -3.34
CA TRP A 162 7.06 13.70 -3.50
C TRP A 162 6.52 13.79 -4.94
N GLY A 163 7.32 14.31 -5.86
CA GLY A 163 6.98 14.35 -7.29
C GLY A 163 5.99 15.44 -7.72
N GLY A 164 5.65 16.40 -6.84
CA GLY A 164 4.73 17.48 -7.22
C GLY A 164 4.25 18.37 -6.10
N ALA A 165 3.30 19.27 -6.41
CA ALA A 165 2.57 20.07 -5.45
C ALA A 165 1.32 19.32 -4.95
N GLY A 166 0.87 19.61 -3.73
CA GLY A 166 -0.32 18.97 -3.15
C GLY A 166 -0.40 19.11 -1.65
N ALA A 167 -1.35 18.42 -1.02
CA ALA A 167 -1.47 18.37 0.42
C ALA A 167 -0.65 17.21 0.99
N LEU A 168 0.35 17.54 1.82
CA LEU A 168 1.06 16.53 2.61
C LEU A 168 0.15 16.09 3.76
N MET A 169 -0.13 14.79 3.80
CA MET A 169 -1.04 14.21 4.78
C MET A 169 -0.33 13.17 5.63
N THR A 170 -0.77 13.04 6.88
CA THR A 170 -0.27 12.01 7.81
C THR A 170 -1.44 11.26 8.45
N GLY A 171 -1.23 10.00 8.78
CA GLY A 171 -2.19 9.17 9.49
C GLY A 171 -1.48 8.13 10.35
N THR A 172 -2.09 7.70 11.45
CA THR A 172 -1.53 6.61 12.25
C THR A 172 -1.76 5.28 11.53
N VAL A 173 -0.73 4.45 11.51
CA VAL A 173 -0.75 3.12 10.88
C VAL A 173 -1.93 2.31 11.41
N GLU A 174 -2.16 2.32 12.72
CA GLU A 174 -3.23 1.59 13.38
C GLU A 174 -4.63 2.06 12.92
N THR A 175 -4.88 3.38 12.91
CA THR A 175 -6.20 3.92 12.49
C THR A 175 -6.50 3.58 11.03
N VAL A 176 -5.50 3.73 10.16
CA VAL A 176 -5.65 3.40 8.73
C VAL A 176 -5.91 1.91 8.57
N LEU A 177 -5.19 1.06 9.30
CA LEU A 177 -5.39 -0.39 9.30
C LEU A 177 -6.82 -0.77 9.68
N GLN A 178 -7.29 -0.28 10.83
CA GLN A 178 -8.62 -0.59 11.35
C GLN A 178 -9.75 -0.15 10.41
N ARG A 179 -9.62 1.04 9.80
CA ARG A 179 -10.60 1.54 8.82
C ARG A 179 -10.59 0.70 7.55
N SER A 180 -9.41 0.31 7.09
CA SER A 180 -9.24 -0.48 5.87
C SER A 180 -9.73 -1.91 6.05
N ILE A 181 -9.50 -2.55 7.20
CA ILE A 181 -10.05 -3.87 7.49
C ILE A 181 -11.59 -3.82 7.53
N ARG A 182 -12.17 -2.77 8.13
CA ARG A 182 -13.63 -2.60 8.12
C ARG A 182 -14.19 -2.46 6.70
N GLY A 183 -13.56 -1.62 5.87
CA GLY A 183 -13.95 -1.45 4.46
C GLY A 183 -13.83 -2.73 3.66
N TRP A 184 -12.74 -3.48 3.86
CA TRP A 184 -12.54 -4.78 3.23
C TRP A 184 -13.62 -5.80 3.61
N ASN A 185 -13.98 -5.89 4.90
CA ASN A 185 -15.00 -6.81 5.37
C ASN A 185 -16.39 -6.42 4.86
N GLN A 186 -16.72 -5.13 4.82
CA GLN A 186 -17.98 -4.63 4.27
C GLN A 186 -18.13 -4.87 2.77
N SER A 187 -17.02 -4.91 2.03
CA SER A 187 -17.04 -5.18 0.60
C SER A 187 -17.37 -6.63 0.24
N ALA A 188 -17.49 -7.50 1.23
CA ALA A 188 -17.84 -8.92 1.08
C ALA A 188 -19.35 -9.18 1.22
N ALA A 189 -20.10 -8.22 1.76
CA ALA A 189 -21.54 -8.27 1.91
C ALA A 189 -22.25 -7.72 0.67
#